data_fe8663243e68e4d97b47c9bf1d85fbec
#
_entry.id   fe8663243e68e4d97b47c9bf1d85fbec
#
_cell.length_a   1.000
_cell.length_b   1.000
_cell.length_c   1.000
_cell.angle_alpha   90.00
_cell.angle_beta   90.00
_cell.angle_gamma   90.00
#
_symmetry.space_group_name_H-M   'P 1'
#
loop_
_entity.id
_entity.type
_entity.pdbx_description
1 polymer ?
#
loop_
_entity_poly.entity_id
_entity_poly.type
_entity_poly.pdbx_seq_one_letter_code
_entity_poly.pdbx_strand_id
1 'polypeptide(L)'
;LQYNVLTDYQAAIKSFENFLIDFPGSDLREQAMYYRFDSAYKLAINSVVWRQKERIENAVSYFNSFKNSYNDSELLDEMESKISELSEINNI
;
A
#
# COMPACT_ATOMS: atom_id res chain seq x y z
N LEU A 1 10.21 -10.57 -11.10
CA LEU A 1 10.76 -10.14 -9.82
C LEU A 1 11.06 -11.35 -8.94
N GLN A 2 12.12 -11.28 -8.20
CA GLN A 2 12.56 -12.39 -7.39
C GLN A 2 11.69 -12.60 -6.16
N TYR A 3 11.58 -13.87 -5.75
CA TYR A 3 10.75 -14.30 -4.62
C TYR A 3 11.06 -13.54 -3.33
N ASN A 4 12.34 -13.35 -3.00
CA ASN A 4 12.71 -12.69 -1.75
C ASN A 4 12.36 -11.20 -1.73
N VAL A 5 12.29 -10.54 -2.89
CA VAL A 5 11.86 -9.14 -2.96
C VAL A 5 10.36 -9.04 -2.63
N LEU A 6 9.55 -9.97 -3.14
CA LEU A 6 8.12 -10.01 -2.80
C LEU A 6 7.93 -10.30 -1.31
N THR A 7 8.74 -11.20 -0.74
CA THR A 7 8.71 -11.48 0.69
C THR A 7 9.08 -10.25 1.51
N ASP A 8 10.04 -9.44 1.03
CA ASP A 8 10.41 -8.20 1.71
C ASP A 8 9.28 -7.19 1.73
N TYR A 9 8.51 -7.06 0.64
CA TYR A 9 7.34 -6.20 0.61
C TYR A 9 6.28 -6.67 1.59
N GLN A 10 6.03 -7.98 1.66
CA GLN A 10 5.07 -8.55 2.61
C GLN A 10 5.51 -8.30 4.05
N ALA A 11 6.79 -8.47 4.33
CA ALA A 11 7.35 -8.20 5.66
C ALA A 11 7.24 -6.71 6.02
N ALA A 12 7.48 -5.82 5.06
CA ALA A 12 7.35 -4.39 5.28
C ALA A 12 5.91 -4.00 5.64
N ILE A 13 4.94 -4.54 4.90
CA ILE A 13 3.52 -4.30 5.19
C ILE A 13 3.21 -4.71 6.63
N LYS A 14 3.65 -5.89 7.02
CA LYS A 14 3.40 -6.40 8.37
C LYS A 14 4.04 -5.53 9.43
N SER A 15 5.27 -5.07 9.18
CA SER A 15 5.97 -4.19 10.12
C SER A 15 5.24 -2.86 10.31
N PHE A 16 4.76 -2.27 9.23
CA PHE A 16 4.00 -1.02 9.33
C PHE A 16 2.66 -1.23 10.01
N GLU A 17 1.98 -2.35 9.76
CA GLU A 17 0.75 -2.67 10.46
C GLU A 17 0.97 -2.79 11.96
N ASN A 18 2.03 -3.50 12.37
CA ASN A 18 2.38 -3.64 13.77
C ASN A 18 2.68 -2.28 14.41
N PHE A 19 3.42 -1.42 13.70
CA PHE A 19 3.72 -0.07 14.17
C PHE A 19 2.44 0.73 14.41
N LEU A 20 1.49 0.64 13.48
CA LEU A 20 0.24 1.39 13.59
C LEU A 20 -0.63 0.90 14.75
N ILE A 21 -0.57 -0.39 15.06
CA ILE A 21 -1.27 -0.99 16.20
C ILE A 21 -0.62 -0.56 17.51
N ASP A 22 0.72 -0.61 17.56
CA ASP A 22 1.47 -0.36 18.79
C ASP A 22 1.58 1.12 19.12
N PHE A 23 1.61 1.99 18.11
CA PHE A 23 1.83 3.43 18.29
C PHE A 23 0.80 4.25 17.51
N PRO A 24 -0.50 4.11 17.81
CA PRO A 24 -1.55 4.79 17.02
C PRO A 24 -1.52 6.30 17.14
N GLY A 25 -0.86 6.86 18.18
CA GLY A 25 -0.73 8.30 18.36
C GLY A 25 0.59 8.89 17.90
N SER A 26 1.41 8.10 17.20
CA SER A 26 2.73 8.56 16.77
C SER A 26 2.65 9.67 15.72
N ASP A 27 3.60 10.60 15.78
CA ASP A 27 3.77 11.62 14.75
C ASP A 27 4.16 11.02 13.41
N LEU A 28 4.61 9.77 13.40
CA LEU A 28 5.01 9.05 12.18
C LEU A 28 3.87 8.23 11.58
N ARG A 29 2.66 8.36 12.12
CA ARG A 29 1.51 7.56 11.68
C ARG A 29 1.19 7.79 10.19
N GLU A 30 1.23 9.03 9.75
CA GLU A 30 0.95 9.35 8.34
C GLU A 30 1.96 8.67 7.42
N GLN A 31 3.25 8.78 7.74
CA GLN A 31 4.29 8.14 6.96
C GLN A 31 4.17 6.61 6.98
N ALA A 32 3.86 6.04 8.14
CA ALA A 32 3.71 4.59 8.26
C ALA A 32 2.56 4.07 7.40
N MET A 33 1.43 4.78 7.39
CA MET A 33 0.29 4.43 6.54
C MET A 33 0.63 4.57 5.06
N TYR A 34 1.38 5.61 4.69
CA TYR A 34 1.81 5.79 3.33
C TYR A 34 2.75 4.65 2.88
N TYR A 35 3.74 4.31 3.70
CA TYR A 35 4.69 3.25 3.35
C TYR A 35 4.03 1.89 3.32
N ARG A 36 3.02 1.64 4.16
CA ARG A 36 2.23 0.41 4.07
C ARG A 36 1.54 0.32 2.71
N PHE A 37 0.92 1.41 2.28
CA PHE A 37 0.29 1.50 0.96
C PHE A 37 1.33 1.29 -0.16
N ASP A 38 2.46 1.98 -0.08
CA ASP A 38 3.50 1.91 -1.11
C ASP A 38 4.05 0.48 -1.24
N SER A 39 4.26 -0.19 -0.13
CA SER A 39 4.71 -1.58 -0.13
C SER A 39 3.66 -2.50 -0.76
N ALA A 40 2.38 -2.27 -0.45
CA ALA A 40 1.28 -3.04 -1.04
C ALA A 40 1.17 -2.77 -2.55
N TYR A 41 1.37 -1.54 -2.98
CA TYR A 41 1.41 -1.18 -4.38
C TYR A 41 2.53 -1.92 -5.11
N LYS A 42 3.74 -1.89 -4.58
CA LYS A 42 4.88 -2.58 -5.18
C LYS A 42 4.67 -4.10 -5.22
N LEU A 43 4.10 -4.64 -4.17
CA LEU A 43 3.76 -6.06 -4.14
C LEU A 43 2.78 -6.41 -5.25
N ALA A 44 1.76 -5.57 -5.46
CA ALA A 44 0.73 -5.82 -6.46
C ALA A 44 1.28 -5.81 -7.88
N ILE A 45 2.07 -4.78 -8.23
CA ILE A 45 2.57 -4.66 -9.61
C ILE A 45 3.61 -5.73 -9.94
N ASN A 46 4.23 -6.33 -8.95
CA ASN A 46 5.27 -7.34 -9.15
C ASN A 46 4.77 -8.76 -8.89
N SER A 47 3.48 -8.94 -8.67
CA SER A 47 2.89 -10.24 -8.39
C SER A 47 2.52 -10.97 -9.66
N VAL A 48 2.43 -12.29 -9.56
CA VAL A 48 1.89 -13.12 -10.64
C VAL A 48 0.41 -12.78 -10.88
N VAL A 49 -0.05 -12.99 -12.10
CA VAL A 49 -1.37 -12.54 -12.57
C VAL A 49 -2.51 -12.97 -11.63
N TRP A 50 -2.52 -14.23 -11.20
CA TRP A 50 -3.63 -14.74 -10.38
C TRP A 50 -3.62 -14.21 -8.94
N ARG A 51 -2.56 -13.51 -8.52
CA ARG A 51 -2.49 -12.86 -7.21
C ARG A 51 -2.72 -11.36 -7.30
N GLN A 52 -2.65 -10.79 -8.49
CA GLN A 52 -2.67 -9.33 -8.64
C GLN A 52 -3.98 -8.72 -8.18
N LYS A 53 -5.11 -9.32 -8.49
CA LYS A 53 -6.40 -8.75 -8.12
C LYS A 53 -6.51 -8.56 -6.61
N GLU A 54 -6.19 -9.61 -5.85
CA GLU A 54 -6.23 -9.57 -4.39
C GLU A 54 -5.30 -8.49 -3.83
N ARG A 55 -4.10 -8.42 -4.37
CA ARG A 55 -3.09 -7.48 -3.87
C ARG A 55 -3.40 -6.04 -4.27
N ILE A 56 -4.01 -5.83 -5.43
CA ILE A 56 -4.52 -4.52 -5.84
C ILE A 56 -5.63 -4.07 -4.89
N GLU A 57 -6.55 -4.96 -4.55
CA GLU A 57 -7.63 -4.66 -3.62
C GLU A 57 -7.10 -4.24 -2.25
N ASN A 58 -6.04 -4.91 -1.77
CA ASN A 58 -5.40 -4.55 -0.51
C ASN A 58 -4.79 -3.15 -0.58
N ALA A 59 -4.10 -2.83 -1.66
CA ALA A 59 -3.50 -1.50 -1.85
C ALA A 59 -4.57 -0.41 -1.88
N VAL A 60 -5.68 -0.66 -2.57
CA VAL A 60 -6.81 0.27 -2.63
C VAL A 60 -7.41 0.47 -1.24
N SER A 61 -7.54 -0.61 -0.47
CA SER A 61 -8.04 -0.54 0.90
C SER A 61 -7.14 0.34 1.77
N TYR A 62 -5.83 0.18 1.66
CA TYR A 62 -4.88 1.01 2.41
C TYR A 62 -4.93 2.47 1.97
N PHE A 63 -5.11 2.72 0.67
CA PHE A 63 -5.31 4.08 0.17
C PHE A 63 -6.55 4.72 0.77
N ASN A 64 -7.66 4.00 0.79
CA ASN A 64 -8.91 4.52 1.34
C ASN A 64 -8.77 4.83 2.84
N SER A 65 -8.09 3.97 3.59
CA SER A 65 -7.81 4.21 5.01
C SER A 65 -6.97 5.47 5.20
N PHE A 66 -5.96 5.65 4.37
CA PHE A 66 -5.11 6.84 4.41
C PHE A 66 -5.93 8.10 4.12
N LYS A 67 -6.71 8.07 3.06
CA LYS A 67 -7.53 9.22 2.65
C LYS A 67 -8.53 9.61 3.73
N ASN A 68 -9.12 8.64 4.39
CA ASN A 68 -10.07 8.90 5.47
C ASN A 68 -9.40 9.55 6.68
N SER A 69 -8.16 9.19 6.96
CA SER A 69 -7.42 9.73 8.11
C SER A 69 -6.70 11.04 7.80
N TYR A 70 -6.25 11.21 6.57
CA TYR A 70 -5.41 12.35 6.15
C TYR A 70 -5.90 12.92 4.82
N ASN A 71 -7.14 13.44 4.82
CA ASN A 71 -7.77 13.91 3.58
C ASN A 71 -7.13 15.17 2.99
N ASP A 72 -6.24 15.84 3.74
CA ASP A 72 -5.52 17.03 3.28
C ASP A 72 -4.05 16.76 3.00
N SER A 73 -3.64 15.48 3.00
CA SER A 73 -2.22 15.12 2.83
C SER A 73 -1.71 15.46 1.44
N GLU A 74 -0.49 15.96 1.38
CA GLU A 74 0.21 16.20 0.11
C GLU A 74 0.54 14.89 -0.62
N LEU A 75 0.53 13.77 0.09
CA LEU A 75 0.84 12.47 -0.48
C LEU A 75 -0.31 11.87 -1.30
N LEU A 76 -1.54 12.42 -1.16
CA LEU A 76 -2.72 11.87 -1.83
C LEU A 76 -2.60 11.86 -3.35
N ASP A 77 -2.04 12.93 -3.94
CA ASP A 77 -1.92 13.01 -5.41
C ASP A 77 -1.04 11.88 -5.95
N GLU A 78 0.08 11.62 -5.28
CA GLU A 78 0.97 10.53 -5.66
C GLU A 78 0.29 9.17 -5.50
N MET A 79 -0.43 8.99 -4.39
CA MET A 79 -1.15 7.75 -4.14
C MET A 79 -2.25 7.51 -5.17
N GLU A 80 -2.99 8.56 -5.54
CA GLU A 80 -4.04 8.45 -6.56
C GLU A 80 -3.45 8.05 -7.91
N SER A 81 -2.29 8.59 -8.27
CA SER A 81 -1.56 8.20 -9.46
C SER A 81 -1.24 6.72 -9.48
N LYS A 82 -0.77 6.21 -8.35
CA LYS A 82 -0.45 4.78 -8.19
C LYS A 82 -1.70 3.91 -8.27
N ILE A 83 -2.81 4.37 -7.69
CA ILE A 83 -4.09 3.65 -7.78
C ILE A 83 -4.57 3.58 -9.22
N SER A 84 -4.44 4.66 -9.99
CA SER A 84 -4.81 4.66 -11.41
C SER A 84 -3.99 3.63 -12.19
N GLU A 85 -2.71 3.54 -11.90
CA GLU A 85 -1.81 2.56 -12.50
C GLU A 85 -2.26 1.13 -12.21
N LEU A 86 -2.65 0.86 -10.97
CA LEU A 86 -3.15 -0.45 -10.57
C LEU A 86 -4.48 -0.77 -11.25
N SER A 87 -5.35 0.22 -11.44
CA SER A 87 -6.63 0.04 -12.11
C SER A 87 -6.43 -0.38 -13.57
N GLU A 88 -5.44 0.18 -14.24
CA GLU A 88 -5.12 -0.20 -15.60
C GLU A 88 -4.69 -1.67 -15.71
N ILE A 89 -3.89 -2.13 -14.77
CA ILE A 89 -3.47 -3.53 -14.71
C ILE A 89 -4.69 -4.43 -14.50
N ASN A 90 -5.58 -4.05 -13.60
CA ASN A 90 -6.74 -4.87 -13.24
C ASN A 90 -7.80 -4.94 -14.35
N ASN A 91 -7.77 -4.02 -15.29
CA ASN A 91 -8.74 -3.99 -16.39
C ASN A 91 -8.33 -4.84 -17.59
N ILE A 92 -7.21 -5.50 -17.52
CA ILE A 92 -6.75 -6.41 -18.58
C ILE A 92 -7.20 -7.87 -18.34
#